data_2caaa911ae253d2f413b294230b84a21
#
_entry.id   2caaa911ae253d2f413b294230b84a21
#
_cell.length_a   1.000
_cell.length_b   1.000
_cell.length_c   1.000
_cell.angle_alpha   90.00
_cell.angle_beta   90.00
_cell.angle_gamma   90.00
#
_symmetry.space_group_name_H-M   'P 1'
#
loop_
_entity.id
_entity.type
_entity.pdbx_description
1 polymer ?
#
loop_
_entity_poly.entity_id
_entity_poly.type
_entity_poly.pdbx_seq_one_letter_code
_entity_poly.pdbx_strand_id
1 'polypeptide(L)'
;RKRSSAASDVYKRQVLDHVNIYALADEDGWTIVDTGFNSKRGRAIWEKLLVGPLAGRPVRRVLITHHHPDHVGLAGWLQNRTGATLLATRTAWLMARMLCLDDQACPAPETLRFWRRAGMDPTIFAKRAVERPFNFADVVWPIPLGFQRIKQDDVLHLAGRDWVVHIGNGHAPEHATLWSQSDNLVLAGDQVLSSISPNIGIYATEPQADPVGEWLEACNRFVGLANAAHLVLGGHKMPFTGLPLRLRQLIDNHHGALARLCDALDQPKAATECFMVLFKRKIGEAEYG
;
A
#
# COMPACT_ATOMS: atom_id res chain seq x y z
N ARG A 1 19.84 -23.06 2.80
CA ARG A 1 20.18 -21.65 3.12
C ARG A 1 19.10 -21.14 4.05
N LYS A 2 19.45 -20.74 5.28
CA LYS A 2 18.53 -20.08 6.23
C LYS A 2 18.20 -18.71 5.65
N ARG A 3 16.96 -18.50 5.20
CA ARG A 3 16.42 -17.18 4.88
C ARG A 3 16.35 -16.42 6.21
N SER A 4 17.00 -15.28 6.29
CA SER A 4 17.10 -14.51 7.51
C SER A 4 15.73 -13.93 7.92
N SER A 5 15.50 -13.83 9.21
CA SER A 5 14.28 -13.28 9.83
C SER A 5 14.09 -11.77 9.60
N ALA A 6 15.00 -11.11 8.88
CA ALA A 6 15.04 -9.66 8.72
C ALA A 6 13.79 -9.06 8.05
N ALA A 7 13.24 -9.73 7.02
CA ALA A 7 12.03 -9.24 6.34
C ALA A 7 10.80 -9.17 7.25
N SER A 8 10.67 -10.12 8.21
CA SER A 8 9.55 -10.09 9.17
C SER A 8 9.73 -8.99 10.23
N ASP A 9 10.96 -8.54 10.48
CA ASP A 9 11.26 -7.57 11.52
C ASP A 9 11.09 -6.11 11.04
N VAL A 10 11.25 -5.83 9.75
CA VAL A 10 10.96 -4.51 9.17
C VAL A 10 9.47 -4.18 9.27
N TYR A 11 8.59 -5.15 8.99
CA TYR A 11 7.14 -4.96 9.10
C TYR A 11 6.60 -5.00 10.53
N LYS A 12 7.23 -5.74 11.43
CA LYS A 12 6.88 -5.70 12.86
C LYS A 12 7.15 -4.35 13.52
N ARG A 13 7.92 -3.49 12.87
CA ARG A 13 8.32 -2.16 13.39
C ARG A 13 7.39 -1.04 12.95
N GLN A 14 6.59 -1.24 11.90
CA GLN A 14 5.43 -0.39 11.65
C GLN A 14 4.32 -0.83 12.61
N VAL A 15 3.61 0.12 13.20
CA VAL A 15 2.48 -0.10 14.13
C VAL A 15 1.27 -0.77 13.42
N LEU A 16 1.50 -1.35 12.24
CA LEU A 16 0.54 -2.11 11.44
C LEU A 16 0.65 -3.59 11.82
N ASP A 17 -0.27 -4.05 12.65
CA ASP A 17 -0.34 -5.41 13.16
C ASP A 17 -1.19 -6.35 12.28
N HIS A 18 -1.96 -5.80 11.35
CA HIS A 18 -2.84 -6.53 10.43
C HIS A 18 -3.09 -5.76 9.13
N VAL A 19 -3.50 -6.49 8.11
CA VAL A 19 -4.10 -5.97 6.88
C VAL A 19 -5.54 -6.47 6.78
N ASN A 20 -6.45 -5.61 6.35
CA ASN A 20 -7.84 -5.97 6.08
C ASN A 20 -7.96 -6.50 4.65
N ILE A 21 -8.58 -7.67 4.55
CA ILE A 21 -8.88 -8.33 3.28
C ILE A 21 -10.39 -8.46 3.20
N TYR A 22 -10.96 -8.16 2.04
CA TYR A 22 -12.40 -8.23 1.85
C TYR A 22 -12.77 -9.34 0.89
N ALA A 23 -13.77 -10.13 1.23
CA ALA A 23 -14.36 -11.13 0.38
C ALA A 23 -15.77 -10.68 -0.02
N LEU A 24 -15.97 -10.40 -1.29
CA LEU A 24 -17.23 -9.96 -1.86
C LEU A 24 -17.94 -11.16 -2.50
N ALA A 25 -19.16 -11.45 -2.05
CA ALA A 25 -19.95 -12.59 -2.54
C ALA A 25 -20.73 -12.22 -3.79
N ASP A 26 -20.39 -12.83 -4.92
CA ASP A 26 -21.12 -12.75 -6.17
C ASP A 26 -21.94 -14.03 -6.42
N GLU A 27 -22.85 -13.99 -7.41
CA GLU A 27 -23.61 -15.17 -7.82
C GLU A 27 -22.67 -16.28 -8.35
N ASP A 28 -21.62 -15.90 -9.10
CA ASP A 28 -20.68 -16.80 -9.75
C ASP A 28 -19.48 -17.19 -8.86
N GLY A 29 -19.35 -16.63 -7.67
CA GLY A 29 -18.25 -16.92 -6.74
C GLY A 29 -17.82 -15.75 -5.87
N TRP A 30 -16.57 -15.79 -5.41
CA TRP A 30 -15.97 -14.75 -4.58
C TRP A 30 -15.06 -13.84 -5.40
N THR A 31 -15.13 -12.54 -5.12
CA THR A 31 -14.08 -11.58 -5.44
C THR A 31 -13.34 -11.24 -4.16
N ILE A 32 -12.04 -11.49 -4.14
CA ILE A 32 -11.17 -11.17 -3.01
C ILE A 32 -10.48 -9.85 -3.30
N VAL A 33 -10.56 -8.91 -2.35
CA VAL A 33 -9.86 -7.61 -2.44
C VAL A 33 -8.69 -7.63 -1.48
N ASP A 34 -7.48 -7.55 -2.01
CA ASP A 34 -6.17 -7.72 -1.38
C ASP A 34 -5.94 -9.12 -0.78
N THR A 35 -4.71 -9.45 -0.38
CA THR A 35 -4.37 -10.86 -0.14
C THR A 35 -3.47 -11.14 1.06
N GLY A 36 -2.83 -10.11 1.62
CA GLY A 36 -1.86 -10.28 2.70
C GLY A 36 -0.47 -10.72 2.22
N PHE A 37 0.48 -10.73 3.14
CA PHE A 37 1.85 -11.19 2.89
C PHE A 37 1.95 -12.65 2.52
N ASN A 38 2.87 -12.99 1.61
CA ASN A 38 3.31 -14.36 1.38
C ASN A 38 4.14 -14.87 2.56
N SER A 39 3.49 -15.48 3.51
CA SER A 39 4.11 -16.13 4.66
C SER A 39 3.50 -17.52 4.88
N LYS A 40 4.18 -18.39 5.64
CA LYS A 40 3.62 -19.69 6.05
C LYS A 40 2.28 -19.51 6.77
N ARG A 41 2.20 -18.49 7.67
CA ARG A 41 0.97 -18.17 8.40
C ARG A 41 -0.13 -17.66 7.47
N GLY A 42 0.19 -16.73 6.55
CA GLY A 42 -0.76 -16.19 5.58
C GLY A 42 -1.38 -17.29 4.72
N ARG A 43 -0.56 -18.16 4.15
CA ARG A 43 -1.06 -19.31 3.37
C ARG A 43 -1.93 -20.26 4.19
N ALA A 44 -1.53 -20.57 5.44
CA ALA A 44 -2.32 -21.43 6.31
C ALA A 44 -3.68 -20.82 6.68
N ILE A 45 -3.76 -19.49 6.82
CA ILE A 45 -5.03 -18.77 7.01
C ILE A 45 -5.90 -18.92 5.75
N TRP A 46 -5.35 -18.67 4.57
CA TRP A 46 -6.09 -18.81 3.31
C TRP A 46 -6.59 -20.23 3.07
N GLU A 47 -5.78 -21.25 3.34
CA GLU A 47 -6.24 -22.67 3.22
C GLU A 47 -7.46 -22.93 4.12
N LYS A 48 -7.46 -22.42 5.36
CA LYS A 48 -8.62 -22.53 6.26
C LYS A 48 -9.84 -21.76 5.76
N LEU A 49 -9.64 -20.54 5.22
CA LEU A 49 -10.74 -19.73 4.68
C LEU A 49 -11.38 -20.41 3.47
N LEU A 50 -10.58 -20.95 2.55
CA LEU A 50 -11.06 -21.59 1.33
C LEU A 50 -11.88 -22.86 1.59
N VAL A 51 -11.56 -23.64 2.64
CA VAL A 51 -12.33 -24.84 3.01
C VAL A 51 -13.39 -24.57 4.09
N GLY A 52 -13.42 -23.38 4.65
CA GLY A 52 -14.35 -22.94 5.71
C GLY A 52 -15.30 -21.84 5.22
N PRO A 53 -15.16 -20.59 5.66
CA PRO A 53 -16.12 -19.52 5.35
C PRO A 53 -16.33 -19.25 3.85
N LEU A 54 -15.34 -19.51 3.01
CA LEU A 54 -15.42 -19.31 1.57
C LEU A 54 -15.79 -20.58 0.80
N ALA A 55 -15.99 -21.70 1.50
CA ALA A 55 -16.38 -22.97 0.87
C ALA A 55 -17.74 -22.88 0.14
N GLY A 56 -17.94 -23.74 -0.85
CA GLY A 56 -19.19 -23.82 -1.59
C GLY A 56 -19.33 -22.84 -2.76
N ARG A 57 -18.43 -21.85 -2.88
CA ARG A 57 -18.33 -20.96 -4.03
C ARG A 57 -16.87 -20.82 -4.47
N PRO A 58 -16.56 -20.84 -5.77
CA PRO A 58 -15.18 -20.64 -6.22
C PRO A 58 -14.73 -19.19 -6.02
N VAL A 59 -13.42 -18.96 -5.79
CA VAL A 59 -12.83 -17.64 -5.95
C VAL A 59 -12.64 -17.37 -7.44
N ARG A 60 -13.36 -16.39 -7.96
CA ARG A 60 -13.34 -16.03 -9.38
C ARG A 60 -12.38 -14.91 -9.69
N ARG A 61 -12.24 -13.97 -8.76
CA ARG A 61 -11.44 -12.75 -8.95
C ARG A 61 -10.60 -12.46 -7.74
N VAL A 62 -9.39 -11.96 -7.97
CA VAL A 62 -8.53 -11.34 -6.97
C VAL A 62 -8.27 -9.92 -7.45
N LEU A 63 -8.75 -8.91 -6.72
CA LEU A 63 -8.53 -7.51 -7.02
C LEU A 63 -7.47 -6.96 -6.07
N ILE A 64 -6.46 -6.32 -6.61
CA ILE A 64 -5.39 -5.69 -5.84
C ILE A 64 -5.56 -4.19 -5.89
N THR A 65 -5.67 -3.56 -4.71
CA THR A 65 -5.78 -2.12 -4.59
C THR A 65 -4.50 -1.41 -5.03
N HIS A 66 -3.34 -1.93 -4.62
CA HIS A 66 -2.03 -1.39 -4.95
C HIS A 66 -0.92 -2.45 -4.78
N HIS A 67 0.32 -2.08 -5.13
CA HIS A 67 1.44 -3.02 -5.24
C HIS A 67 2.13 -3.38 -3.92
N HIS A 68 1.80 -2.77 -2.78
CA HIS A 68 2.51 -3.06 -1.53
C HIS A 68 2.36 -4.52 -1.10
N PRO A 69 3.41 -5.09 -0.46
CA PRO A 69 3.51 -6.54 -0.30
C PRO A 69 2.48 -7.15 0.66
N ASP A 70 1.93 -6.37 1.58
CA ASP A 70 0.84 -6.80 2.47
C ASP A 70 -0.54 -6.78 1.79
N HIS A 71 -0.64 -6.22 0.59
CA HIS A 71 -1.83 -6.25 -0.26
C HIS A 71 -1.71 -7.26 -1.39
N VAL A 72 -0.59 -7.24 -2.14
CA VAL A 72 -0.41 -8.10 -3.31
C VAL A 72 0.23 -9.46 -2.99
N GLY A 73 0.73 -9.64 -1.77
CA GLY A 73 1.67 -10.71 -1.42
C GLY A 73 1.25 -12.13 -1.75
N LEU A 74 -0.02 -12.46 -1.65
CA LEU A 74 -0.54 -13.79 -2.00
C LEU A 74 -1.43 -13.82 -3.26
N ALA A 75 -1.45 -12.74 -4.06
CA ALA A 75 -2.26 -12.69 -5.28
C ALA A 75 -1.93 -13.82 -6.26
N GLY A 76 -0.66 -14.01 -6.57
CA GLY A 76 -0.22 -15.12 -7.44
C GLY A 76 -0.47 -16.50 -6.85
N TRP A 77 -0.35 -16.65 -5.53
CA TRP A 77 -0.67 -17.90 -4.84
C TRP A 77 -2.15 -18.24 -4.93
N LEU A 78 -3.03 -17.25 -4.68
CA LEU A 78 -4.49 -17.43 -4.81
C LEU A 78 -4.87 -17.76 -6.25
N GLN A 79 -4.29 -17.07 -7.24
CA GLN A 79 -4.54 -17.37 -8.63
C GLN A 79 -4.15 -18.82 -8.97
N ASN A 80 -2.96 -19.26 -8.56
CA ASN A 80 -2.51 -20.62 -8.80
C ASN A 80 -3.40 -21.67 -8.09
N ARG A 81 -3.92 -21.32 -6.91
CA ARG A 81 -4.72 -22.24 -6.08
C ARG A 81 -6.16 -22.34 -6.54
N THR A 82 -6.72 -21.30 -7.16
CA THR A 82 -8.15 -21.17 -7.45
C THR A 82 -8.48 -20.99 -8.93
N GLY A 83 -7.51 -20.61 -9.76
CA GLY A 83 -7.75 -20.23 -11.16
C GLY A 83 -8.35 -18.82 -11.30
N ALA A 84 -8.39 -18.02 -10.24
CA ALA A 84 -9.00 -16.70 -10.23
C ALA A 84 -8.32 -15.74 -11.22
N THR A 85 -9.11 -14.82 -11.80
CA THR A 85 -8.58 -13.72 -12.60
C THR A 85 -8.01 -12.64 -11.68
N LEU A 86 -6.78 -12.20 -11.93
CA LEU A 86 -6.18 -11.06 -11.25
C LEU A 86 -6.67 -9.75 -11.87
N LEU A 87 -7.26 -8.88 -11.07
CA LEU A 87 -7.63 -7.51 -11.42
C LEU A 87 -6.67 -6.54 -10.73
N ALA A 88 -6.06 -5.64 -11.47
CA ALA A 88 -5.15 -4.63 -10.94
C ALA A 88 -5.07 -3.41 -11.87
N THR A 89 -4.62 -2.29 -11.37
CA THR A 89 -4.17 -1.21 -12.25
C THR A 89 -2.88 -1.60 -12.95
N ARG A 90 -2.59 -0.96 -14.09
CA ARG A 90 -1.37 -1.29 -14.85
C ARG A 90 -0.12 -1.07 -14.03
N THR A 91 -0.04 0.08 -13.36
CA THR A 91 1.15 0.43 -12.58
C THR A 91 1.30 -0.46 -11.36
N ALA A 92 0.22 -0.78 -10.64
CA ALA A 92 0.28 -1.72 -9.51
C ALA A 92 0.83 -3.10 -9.93
N TRP A 93 0.36 -3.63 -11.08
CA TRP A 93 0.87 -4.90 -11.60
C TRP A 93 2.34 -4.81 -12.03
N LEU A 94 2.73 -3.74 -12.78
CA LEU A 94 4.11 -3.53 -13.24
C LEU A 94 5.07 -3.39 -12.06
N MET A 95 4.72 -2.57 -11.07
CA MET A 95 5.55 -2.35 -9.88
C MET A 95 5.71 -3.64 -9.07
N ALA A 96 4.61 -4.33 -8.77
CA ALA A 96 4.68 -5.59 -8.03
C ALA A 96 5.55 -6.62 -8.75
N ARG A 97 5.39 -6.75 -10.08
CA ARG A 97 6.16 -7.70 -10.87
C ARG A 97 7.63 -7.33 -10.96
N MET A 98 7.94 -6.05 -11.22
CA MET A 98 9.31 -5.54 -11.28
C MET A 98 10.03 -5.78 -9.95
N LEU A 99 9.42 -5.37 -8.84
CA LEU A 99 10.01 -5.51 -7.51
C LEU A 99 10.20 -6.97 -7.07
N CYS A 100 9.32 -7.89 -7.54
CA CYS A 100 9.51 -9.33 -7.30
C CYS A 100 10.66 -9.93 -8.13
N LEU A 101 10.99 -9.35 -9.28
CA LEU A 101 12.07 -9.82 -10.15
C LEU A 101 13.42 -9.17 -9.80
N ASP A 102 13.38 -8.01 -9.12
CA ASP A 102 14.57 -7.27 -8.68
C ASP A 102 15.03 -7.80 -7.29
N ASP A 103 15.61 -9.01 -7.27
CA ASP A 103 16.16 -9.59 -6.03
C ASP A 103 17.62 -9.13 -5.85
N GLN A 104 17.83 -8.22 -4.92
CA GLN A 104 19.12 -7.58 -4.66
C GLN A 104 19.85 -8.25 -3.49
N ALA A 105 21.11 -8.64 -3.71
CA ALA A 105 21.99 -9.16 -2.65
C ALA A 105 22.59 -8.05 -1.80
N CYS A 106 22.76 -6.85 -2.36
CA CYS A 106 23.20 -5.62 -1.69
C CYS A 106 22.46 -4.43 -2.30
N PRO A 107 22.39 -3.28 -1.61
CA PRO A 107 21.73 -2.10 -2.14
C PRO A 107 22.36 -1.62 -3.47
N ALA A 108 21.50 -1.24 -4.41
CA ALA A 108 21.94 -0.70 -5.70
C ALA A 108 22.73 0.61 -5.52
N PRO A 109 23.68 0.94 -6.42
CA PRO A 109 24.43 2.19 -6.36
C PRO A 109 23.52 3.44 -6.31
N GLU A 110 22.36 3.39 -6.95
CA GLU A 110 21.34 4.43 -6.94
C GLU A 110 20.78 4.64 -5.54
N THR A 111 20.45 3.56 -4.83
CA THR A 111 19.97 3.56 -3.44
C THR A 111 21.02 4.16 -2.51
N LEU A 112 22.29 3.78 -2.66
CA LEU A 112 23.38 4.34 -1.85
C LEU A 112 23.56 5.84 -2.11
N ARG A 113 23.44 6.29 -3.36
CA ARG A 113 23.50 7.73 -3.69
C ARG A 113 22.30 8.48 -3.09
N PHE A 114 21.11 7.91 -3.17
CA PHE A 114 19.89 8.48 -2.61
C PHE A 114 20.01 8.67 -1.09
N TRP A 115 20.38 7.63 -0.33
CA TRP A 115 20.56 7.71 1.11
C TRP A 115 21.61 8.74 1.52
N ARG A 116 22.75 8.80 0.79
CA ARG A 116 23.79 9.78 1.06
C ARG A 116 23.32 11.22 0.84
N ARG A 117 22.57 11.46 -0.24
CA ARG A 117 22.02 12.78 -0.54
C ARG A 117 20.92 13.18 0.46
N ALA A 118 20.17 12.24 0.97
CA ALA A 118 19.18 12.48 2.03
C ALA A 118 19.79 12.80 3.38
N GLY A 119 21.12 12.61 3.55
CA GLY A 119 21.83 12.89 4.82
C GLY A 119 21.72 11.75 5.81
N MET A 120 21.62 10.49 5.36
CA MET A 120 21.62 9.33 6.26
C MET A 120 22.86 9.35 7.16
N ASP A 121 22.67 9.09 8.46
CA ASP A 121 23.78 9.00 9.42
C ASP A 121 24.89 8.08 8.90
N PRO A 122 26.18 8.51 8.96
CA PRO A 122 27.29 7.74 8.40
C PRO A 122 27.43 6.33 8.96
N THR A 123 27.12 6.12 10.25
CA THR A 123 27.20 4.81 10.91
C THR A 123 26.08 3.90 10.39
N ILE A 124 24.86 4.42 10.28
CA ILE A 124 23.71 3.70 9.71
C ILE A 124 23.98 3.39 8.25
N PHE A 125 24.49 4.36 7.49
CA PHE A 125 24.83 4.19 6.08
C PHE A 125 25.86 3.08 5.87
N ALA A 126 26.98 3.10 6.62
CA ALA A 126 28.04 2.10 6.50
C ALA A 126 27.53 0.68 6.78
N LYS A 127 26.65 0.52 7.76
CA LYS A 127 26.01 -0.74 8.08
C LYS A 127 25.08 -1.21 6.95
N ARG A 128 24.16 -0.37 6.53
CA ARG A 128 23.15 -0.70 5.52
C ARG A 128 23.72 -0.92 4.12
N ALA A 129 24.84 -0.26 3.80
CA ALA A 129 25.49 -0.38 2.48
C ALA A 129 26.00 -1.81 2.19
N VAL A 130 26.22 -2.62 3.21
CA VAL A 130 26.70 -4.01 3.09
C VAL A 130 25.66 -5.05 3.47
N GLU A 131 24.50 -4.64 4.01
CA GLU A 131 23.41 -5.54 4.35
C GLU A 131 22.55 -5.84 3.11
N ARG A 132 22.03 -7.07 3.03
CA ARG A 132 21.02 -7.38 2.01
C ARG A 132 19.77 -6.54 2.28
N PRO A 133 19.30 -5.75 1.29
CA PRO A 133 18.09 -4.94 1.47
C PRO A 133 16.84 -5.81 1.60
N PHE A 134 15.74 -5.19 1.98
CA PHE A 134 14.42 -5.81 1.85
C PHE A 134 14.13 -6.09 0.38
N ASN A 135 13.71 -7.31 0.06
CA ASN A 135 13.28 -7.69 -1.28
C ASN A 135 11.82 -8.14 -1.28
N PHE A 136 11.07 -7.68 -2.25
CA PHE A 136 9.68 -8.10 -2.44
C PHE A 136 9.54 -9.62 -2.59
N ALA A 137 10.47 -10.27 -3.27
CA ALA A 137 10.51 -11.72 -3.46
C ALA A 137 10.52 -12.52 -2.14
N ASP A 138 10.91 -11.91 -1.02
CA ASP A 138 10.90 -12.57 0.28
C ASP A 138 9.50 -12.73 0.87
N VAL A 139 8.58 -11.82 0.52
CA VAL A 139 7.25 -11.70 1.14
C VAL A 139 6.10 -11.61 0.14
N VAL A 140 6.39 -11.69 -1.15
CA VAL A 140 5.39 -11.72 -2.23
C VAL A 140 5.56 -13.00 -3.03
N TRP A 141 4.45 -13.70 -3.29
CA TRP A 141 4.44 -14.83 -4.21
C TRP A 141 4.64 -14.31 -5.63
N PRO A 142 5.34 -15.06 -6.53
CA PRO A 142 5.54 -14.62 -7.90
C PRO A 142 4.26 -14.11 -8.56
N ILE A 143 4.32 -12.89 -9.08
CA ILE A 143 3.18 -12.24 -9.69
C ILE A 143 2.89 -12.89 -11.05
N PRO A 144 1.63 -13.23 -11.35
CA PRO A 144 1.26 -13.88 -12.61
C PRO A 144 1.54 -12.99 -13.82
N LEU A 145 1.77 -13.63 -14.97
CA LEU A 145 2.10 -12.93 -16.22
C LEU A 145 0.92 -12.12 -16.75
N GLY A 146 -0.32 -12.68 -16.64
CA GLY A 146 -1.54 -12.04 -17.15
C GLY A 146 -2.38 -11.43 -16.03
N PHE A 147 -3.02 -10.31 -16.33
CA PHE A 147 -4.00 -9.67 -15.46
C PHE A 147 -5.09 -8.96 -16.30
N GLN A 148 -6.25 -8.75 -15.71
CA GLN A 148 -7.27 -7.88 -16.24
C GLN A 148 -7.07 -6.47 -15.68
N ARG A 149 -6.85 -5.50 -16.56
CA ARG A 149 -6.63 -4.13 -16.14
C ARG A 149 -7.93 -3.49 -15.66
N ILE A 150 -7.85 -2.77 -14.54
CA ILE A 150 -8.81 -1.77 -14.09
C ILE A 150 -8.16 -0.37 -14.15
N LYS A 151 -8.99 0.66 -14.34
CA LYS A 151 -8.52 2.06 -14.46
C LYS A 151 -9.57 3.03 -13.91
N GLN A 152 -9.19 4.30 -13.84
CA GLN A 152 -10.09 5.38 -13.45
C GLN A 152 -11.42 5.30 -14.21
N ASP A 153 -12.52 5.47 -13.50
CA ASP A 153 -13.91 5.49 -13.97
C ASP A 153 -14.45 4.17 -14.53
N ASP A 154 -13.68 3.07 -14.44
CA ASP A 154 -14.26 1.76 -14.74
C ASP A 154 -15.36 1.43 -13.72
N VAL A 155 -16.42 0.82 -14.19
CA VAL A 155 -17.50 0.29 -13.37
C VAL A 155 -17.34 -1.23 -13.25
N LEU A 156 -17.18 -1.72 -12.03
CA LEU A 156 -17.07 -3.14 -11.73
C LEU A 156 -18.37 -3.64 -11.09
N HIS A 157 -18.97 -4.68 -11.65
CA HIS A 157 -20.14 -5.34 -11.08
C HIS A 157 -19.69 -6.44 -10.12
N LEU A 158 -19.69 -6.17 -8.81
CA LEU A 158 -19.21 -7.07 -7.78
C LEU A 158 -20.16 -7.09 -6.58
N ALA A 159 -20.50 -8.27 -6.08
CA ALA A 159 -21.37 -8.48 -4.93
C ALA A 159 -22.74 -7.77 -5.08
N GLY A 160 -23.33 -7.85 -6.27
CA GLY A 160 -24.62 -7.22 -6.57
C GLY A 160 -24.60 -5.69 -6.56
N ARG A 161 -23.41 -5.06 -6.70
CA ARG A 161 -23.21 -3.60 -6.71
C ARG A 161 -22.38 -3.16 -7.89
N ASP A 162 -22.64 -1.93 -8.31
CA ASP A 162 -21.80 -1.22 -9.25
C ASP A 162 -20.78 -0.38 -8.48
N TRP A 163 -19.51 -0.71 -8.67
CA TRP A 163 -18.39 -0.03 -8.05
C TRP A 163 -17.65 0.82 -9.06
N VAL A 164 -17.59 2.13 -8.85
CA VAL A 164 -16.71 3.00 -9.64
C VAL A 164 -15.31 2.95 -9.09
N VAL A 165 -14.34 2.72 -9.96
CA VAL A 165 -12.92 2.78 -9.63
C VAL A 165 -12.47 4.24 -9.63
N HIS A 166 -12.03 4.75 -8.49
CA HIS A 166 -11.34 6.02 -8.39
C HIS A 166 -9.88 5.80 -8.03
N ILE A 167 -8.98 6.32 -8.86
CA ILE A 167 -7.54 6.16 -8.65
C ILE A 167 -7.04 7.23 -7.69
N GLY A 168 -6.32 6.79 -6.66
CA GLY A 168 -5.46 7.63 -5.84
C GLY A 168 -4.00 7.49 -6.24
N ASN A 169 -3.18 8.45 -5.86
CA ASN A 169 -1.73 8.41 -6.01
C ASN A 169 -1.06 8.83 -4.69
N GLY A 170 0.24 8.88 -4.67
CA GLY A 170 1.06 9.36 -3.56
C GLY A 170 1.41 8.28 -2.54
N HIS A 171 0.44 7.52 -1.99
CA HIS A 171 0.74 6.34 -1.20
C HIS A 171 1.33 5.21 -2.06
N ALA A 172 0.70 4.97 -3.19
CA ALA A 172 1.18 4.10 -4.24
C ALA A 172 0.66 4.59 -5.60
N PRO A 173 1.44 4.48 -6.69
CA PRO A 173 1.00 4.93 -8.00
C PRO A 173 -0.18 4.07 -8.51
N GLU A 174 -1.16 4.73 -9.11
CA GLU A 174 -2.42 4.12 -9.56
C GLU A 174 -3.10 3.25 -8.49
N HIS A 175 -3.11 3.68 -7.23
CA HIS A 175 -3.84 2.99 -6.16
C HIS A 175 -5.35 3.01 -6.46
N ALA A 176 -5.97 1.83 -6.58
CA ALA A 176 -7.40 1.71 -6.85
C ALA A 176 -8.22 1.81 -5.55
N THR A 177 -9.24 2.66 -5.56
CA THR A 177 -10.33 2.67 -4.57
C THR A 177 -11.65 2.34 -5.27
N LEU A 178 -12.55 1.66 -4.57
CA LEU A 178 -13.85 1.26 -5.14
C LEU A 178 -14.97 1.95 -4.38
N TRP A 179 -15.82 2.65 -5.11
CA TRP A 179 -16.93 3.43 -4.53
C TRP A 179 -18.25 2.87 -5.07
N SER A 180 -19.08 2.34 -4.16
CA SER A 180 -20.38 1.80 -4.53
C SER A 180 -21.32 2.90 -4.98
N GLN A 181 -22.01 2.68 -6.10
CA GLN A 181 -23.08 3.57 -6.59
C GLN A 181 -24.42 3.25 -5.95
N SER A 182 -24.60 2.04 -5.42
CA SER A 182 -25.86 1.54 -4.91
C SER A 182 -26.10 1.84 -3.43
N ASP A 183 -25.01 2.00 -2.69
CA ASP A 183 -25.02 2.25 -1.25
C ASP A 183 -23.79 3.09 -0.83
N ASN A 184 -23.66 3.36 0.46
CA ASN A 184 -22.59 4.21 0.97
C ASN A 184 -21.32 3.42 1.35
N LEU A 185 -20.89 2.44 0.55
CA LEU A 185 -19.67 1.68 0.79
C LEU A 185 -18.49 2.20 -0.03
N VAL A 186 -17.32 2.29 0.60
CA VAL A 186 -16.04 2.63 -0.06
C VAL A 186 -14.97 1.64 0.39
N LEU A 187 -14.35 0.92 -0.55
CA LEU A 187 -13.13 0.15 -0.34
C LEU A 187 -11.96 1.07 -0.66
N ALA A 188 -11.30 1.59 0.36
CA ALA A 188 -10.31 2.65 0.23
C ALA A 188 -8.86 2.13 0.13
N GLY A 189 -8.62 0.83 0.40
CA GLY A 189 -7.26 0.32 0.58
C GLY A 189 -6.48 1.21 1.55
N ASP A 190 -5.26 1.55 1.22
CA ASP A 190 -4.42 2.42 2.05
C ASP A 190 -4.47 3.90 1.63
N GLN A 191 -5.27 4.26 0.62
CA GLN A 191 -5.38 5.65 0.19
C GLN A 191 -5.98 6.55 1.27
N VAL A 192 -6.94 6.02 2.06
CA VAL A 192 -7.55 6.73 3.20
C VAL A 192 -7.76 5.77 4.36
N LEU A 193 -7.13 6.04 5.50
CA LEU A 193 -7.19 5.23 6.72
C LEU A 193 -7.86 5.98 7.86
N SER A 194 -8.52 5.25 8.77
CA SER A 194 -9.36 5.84 9.83
C SER A 194 -8.60 6.68 10.85
N SER A 195 -7.44 6.22 11.32
CA SER A 195 -6.76 6.78 12.49
C SER A 195 -5.28 7.09 12.28
N ILE A 196 -4.72 6.70 11.14
CA ILE A 196 -3.32 6.96 10.76
C ILE A 196 -3.27 7.62 9.39
N SER A 197 -2.19 8.34 9.10
CA SER A 197 -1.88 8.74 7.71
C SER A 197 -1.27 7.56 6.98
N PRO A 198 -1.57 7.37 5.69
CA PRO A 198 -0.83 6.42 4.87
C PRO A 198 0.65 6.81 4.82
N ASN A 199 1.52 5.84 4.58
CA ASN A 199 2.91 6.12 4.28
C ASN A 199 3.01 6.79 2.91
N ILE A 200 3.70 7.91 2.82
CA ILE A 200 3.92 8.66 1.58
C ILE A 200 5.43 8.85 1.46
N GLY A 201 6.09 7.95 0.74
CA GLY A 201 7.54 7.88 0.67
C GLY A 201 8.10 8.19 -0.71
N ILE A 202 9.29 8.78 -0.75
CA ILE A 202 10.14 8.90 -1.93
C ILE A 202 11.17 7.77 -1.89
N TYR A 203 11.42 7.16 -3.05
CA TYR A 203 12.34 6.04 -3.20
C TYR A 203 13.45 6.34 -4.21
N ALA A 204 14.52 5.58 -4.14
CA ALA A 204 15.66 5.72 -5.07
C ALA A 204 15.29 5.45 -6.55
N THR A 205 14.19 4.76 -6.79
CA THR A 205 13.64 4.51 -8.13
C THR A 205 13.12 5.78 -8.81
N GLU A 206 12.58 6.72 -8.01
CA GLU A 206 12.01 7.97 -8.50
C GLU A 206 12.32 9.13 -7.53
N PRO A 207 13.60 9.57 -7.45
CA PRO A 207 14.04 10.49 -6.41
C PRO A 207 13.57 11.94 -6.60
N GLN A 208 12.87 12.24 -7.69
CA GLN A 208 12.27 13.55 -8.00
C GLN A 208 10.73 13.53 -7.91
N ALA A 209 10.13 12.40 -7.51
CA ALA A 209 8.68 12.31 -7.35
C ALA A 209 8.16 13.29 -6.29
N ASP A 210 6.91 13.71 -6.45
CA ASP A 210 6.15 14.48 -5.43
C ASP A 210 4.93 13.67 -4.93
N PRO A 211 5.14 12.57 -4.20
CA PRO A 211 4.05 11.74 -3.74
C PRO A 211 3.12 12.46 -2.74
N VAL A 212 3.60 13.48 -2.04
CA VAL A 212 2.76 14.29 -1.15
C VAL A 212 1.79 15.15 -1.95
N GLY A 213 2.27 15.83 -3.00
CA GLY A 213 1.42 16.61 -3.91
C GLY A 213 0.38 15.74 -4.62
N GLU A 214 0.80 14.60 -5.15
CA GLU A 214 -0.10 13.63 -5.79
C GLU A 214 -1.18 13.10 -4.83
N TRP A 215 -0.80 12.82 -3.57
CA TRP A 215 -1.73 12.33 -2.57
C TRP A 215 -2.73 13.42 -2.14
N LEU A 216 -2.28 14.65 -1.95
CA LEU A 216 -3.13 15.79 -1.64
C LEU A 216 -4.12 16.08 -2.78
N GLU A 217 -3.67 16.02 -4.03
CA GLU A 217 -4.55 16.15 -5.20
C GLU A 217 -5.65 15.08 -5.20
N ALA A 218 -5.27 13.81 -5.02
CA ALA A 218 -6.21 12.70 -4.95
C ALA A 218 -7.22 12.88 -3.80
N CYS A 219 -6.77 13.27 -2.61
CA CYS A 219 -7.64 13.54 -1.47
C CYS A 219 -8.61 14.69 -1.72
N ASN A 220 -8.17 15.76 -2.38
CA ASN A 220 -9.04 16.89 -2.75
C ASN A 220 -10.13 16.48 -3.75
N ARG A 221 -9.80 15.62 -4.74
CA ARG A 221 -10.81 15.05 -5.63
C ARG A 221 -11.81 14.19 -4.84
N PHE A 222 -11.34 13.39 -3.91
CA PHE A 222 -12.19 12.54 -3.08
C PHE A 222 -13.11 13.34 -2.13
N VAL A 223 -12.71 14.52 -1.67
CA VAL A 223 -13.61 15.41 -0.92
C VAL A 223 -14.86 15.76 -1.72
N GLY A 224 -14.75 15.94 -3.04
CA GLY A 224 -15.88 16.19 -3.93
C GLY A 224 -16.84 15.00 -4.11
N LEU A 225 -16.37 13.78 -3.86
CA LEU A 225 -17.14 12.54 -3.98
C LEU A 225 -17.71 12.08 -2.64
N ALA A 226 -17.07 12.50 -1.54
CA ALA A 226 -17.35 11.97 -0.21
C ALA A 226 -18.64 12.54 0.39
N ASN A 227 -19.38 11.69 1.10
CA ASN A 227 -20.46 12.09 1.98
C ASN A 227 -20.26 11.49 3.40
N ALA A 228 -20.96 12.06 4.39
CA ALA A 228 -20.81 11.67 5.80
C ALA A 228 -21.32 10.24 6.10
N ALA A 229 -22.19 9.71 5.27
CA ALA A 229 -22.77 8.37 5.43
C ALA A 229 -21.88 7.26 4.83
N HIS A 230 -20.85 7.60 4.07
CA HIS A 230 -19.93 6.60 3.55
C HIS A 230 -19.30 5.79 4.67
N LEU A 231 -19.50 4.46 4.64
CA LEU A 231 -18.76 3.49 5.43
C LEU A 231 -17.51 3.11 4.65
N VAL A 232 -16.36 3.52 5.17
CA VAL A 232 -15.06 3.33 4.55
C VAL A 232 -14.38 2.10 5.11
N LEU A 233 -13.99 1.21 4.22
CA LEU A 233 -13.29 -0.04 4.48
C LEU A 233 -11.84 0.15 4.01
N GLY A 234 -10.95 0.49 4.94
CA GLY A 234 -9.52 0.70 4.66
C GLY A 234 -8.72 -0.60 4.69
N GLY A 235 -7.52 -0.59 4.14
CA GLY A 235 -6.58 -1.72 4.18
C GLY A 235 -6.04 -1.99 5.58
N HIS A 236 -6.06 -0.98 6.45
CA HIS A 236 -5.68 -1.10 7.86
C HIS A 236 -6.67 -0.40 8.78
N LYS A 237 -6.62 -0.79 10.07
CA LYS A 237 -7.46 -0.25 11.14
C LYS A 237 -8.95 -0.59 10.95
N MET A 238 -9.78 -0.01 11.78
CA MET A 238 -11.22 -0.28 11.77
C MET A 238 -11.94 0.49 10.66
N PRO A 239 -13.03 -0.06 10.11
CA PRO A 239 -13.95 0.71 9.28
C PRO A 239 -14.44 1.97 9.99
N PHE A 240 -14.77 3.01 9.22
CA PHE A 240 -15.20 4.30 9.78
C PHE A 240 -16.22 5.01 8.88
N THR A 241 -16.93 5.98 9.45
CA THR A 241 -17.80 6.92 8.75
C THR A 241 -17.27 8.35 8.88
N GLY A 242 -17.90 9.32 8.20
CA GLY A 242 -17.45 10.71 8.25
C GLY A 242 -16.27 10.99 7.32
N LEU A 243 -16.22 10.33 6.17
CA LEU A 243 -15.16 10.46 5.17
C LEU A 243 -14.79 11.90 4.81
N PRO A 244 -15.74 12.86 4.60
CA PRO A 244 -15.36 14.26 4.30
C PRO A 244 -14.53 14.93 5.39
N LEU A 245 -14.87 14.65 6.66
CA LEU A 245 -14.10 15.18 7.79
C LEU A 245 -12.72 14.54 7.85
N ARG A 246 -12.65 13.24 7.67
CA ARG A 246 -11.37 12.52 7.70
C ARG A 246 -10.41 12.98 6.61
N LEU A 247 -10.89 13.17 5.38
CA LEU A 247 -10.08 13.69 4.27
C LEU A 247 -9.53 15.09 4.60
N ARG A 248 -10.37 15.99 5.11
CA ARG A 248 -9.91 17.32 5.53
C ARG A 248 -8.85 17.28 6.62
N GLN A 249 -9.05 16.44 7.67
CA GLN A 249 -8.04 16.25 8.72
C GLN A 249 -6.69 15.80 8.17
N LEU A 250 -6.70 14.84 7.22
CA LEU A 250 -5.50 14.33 6.60
C LEU A 250 -4.80 15.40 5.76
N ILE A 251 -5.55 16.15 4.96
CA ILE A 251 -5.04 17.27 4.15
C ILE A 251 -4.43 18.36 5.06
N ASP A 252 -5.16 18.79 6.08
CA ASP A 252 -4.71 19.82 7.02
C ASP A 252 -3.44 19.42 7.77
N ASN A 253 -3.34 18.14 8.16
CA ASN A 253 -2.15 17.60 8.82
C ASN A 253 -0.90 17.70 7.93
N HIS A 254 -1.04 17.42 6.63
CA HIS A 254 0.08 17.53 5.68
C HIS A 254 0.44 18.99 5.40
N HIS A 255 -0.54 19.87 5.18
CA HIS A 255 -0.27 21.30 5.04
C HIS A 255 0.39 21.89 6.29
N GLY A 256 -0.07 21.49 7.48
CA GLY A 256 0.55 21.89 8.74
C GLY A 256 1.99 21.37 8.90
N ALA A 257 2.30 20.18 8.38
CA ALA A 257 3.67 19.66 8.37
C ALA A 257 4.56 20.44 7.39
N LEU A 258 4.05 20.73 6.19
CA LEU A 258 4.76 21.51 5.18
C LEU A 258 5.02 22.95 5.67
N ALA A 259 4.05 23.61 6.31
CA ALA A 259 4.24 24.93 6.90
C ALA A 259 5.37 24.94 7.93
N ARG A 260 5.36 23.97 8.88
CA ARG A 260 6.46 23.83 9.86
C ARG A 260 7.81 23.59 9.19
N LEU A 261 7.84 22.83 8.11
CA LEU A 261 9.08 22.59 7.36
C LEU A 261 9.58 23.89 6.72
N CYS A 262 8.69 24.67 6.05
CA CYS A 262 9.04 25.97 5.48
C CYS A 262 9.61 26.93 6.53
N ASP A 263 8.95 27.01 7.70
CA ASP A 263 9.41 27.86 8.81
C ASP A 263 10.79 27.45 9.36
N ALA A 264 11.14 26.16 9.28
CA ALA A 264 12.40 25.63 9.77
C ALA A 264 13.54 25.67 8.74
N LEU A 265 13.24 25.96 7.47
CA LEU A 265 14.24 26.01 6.38
C LEU A 265 14.83 27.41 6.23
N ASP A 266 15.48 27.88 7.28
CA ASP A 266 16.26 29.13 7.29
C ASP A 266 17.58 29.05 6.48
N GLN A 267 18.04 27.82 6.24
CA GLN A 267 19.22 27.49 5.44
C GLN A 267 19.03 26.08 4.80
N PRO A 268 19.85 25.71 3.81
CA PRO A 268 19.81 24.36 3.22
C PRO A 268 20.04 23.28 4.30
N LYS A 269 19.15 22.28 4.34
CA LYS A 269 19.19 21.13 5.27
C LYS A 269 19.05 19.83 4.50
N ALA A 270 19.69 18.78 4.98
CA ALA A 270 19.44 17.44 4.48
C ALA A 270 18.06 16.94 4.97
N ALA A 271 17.45 16.01 4.25
CA ALA A 271 16.12 15.49 4.58
C ALA A 271 16.06 14.93 6.01
N THR A 272 17.09 14.22 6.44
CA THR A 272 17.15 13.64 7.80
C THR A 272 17.19 14.68 8.92
N GLU A 273 17.72 15.88 8.67
CA GLU A 273 17.71 16.99 9.61
C GLU A 273 16.32 17.58 9.82
N CYS A 274 15.41 17.35 8.86
CA CYS A 274 14.03 17.82 8.90
C CYS A 274 13.07 16.87 9.62
N PHE A 275 13.48 15.65 9.95
CA PHE A 275 12.61 14.61 10.52
C PHE A 275 11.93 15.06 11.82
N MET A 276 12.65 15.71 12.73
CA MET A 276 12.08 16.18 13.99
C MET A 276 10.97 17.22 13.76
N VAL A 277 11.14 18.09 12.77
CA VAL A 277 10.16 19.13 12.41
C VAL A 277 8.92 18.51 11.81
N LEU A 278 9.11 17.54 10.91
CA LEU A 278 8.01 16.88 10.20
C LEU A 278 7.23 15.93 11.12
N PHE A 279 7.94 15.03 11.81
CA PHE A 279 7.32 13.92 12.55
C PHE A 279 7.11 14.20 14.04
N LYS A 280 7.65 15.32 14.58
CA LYS A 280 7.56 15.71 16.00
C LYS A 280 8.09 14.63 16.96
N ARG A 281 8.93 13.72 16.47
CA ARG A 281 9.59 12.64 17.21
C ARG A 281 10.91 12.28 16.56
N LYS A 282 11.78 11.64 17.32
CA LYS A 282 13.00 11.05 16.76
C LYS A 282 12.63 9.87 15.86
N ILE A 283 13.27 9.79 14.72
CA ILE A 283 13.21 8.64 13.83
C ILE A 283 14.35 7.70 14.21
N GLY A 284 14.01 6.46 14.52
CA GLY A 284 14.99 5.44 14.90
C GLY A 284 15.66 4.80 13.69
N GLU A 285 16.81 4.14 13.88
CA GLU A 285 17.56 3.43 12.82
C GLU A 285 16.66 2.49 11.99
N ALA A 286 15.71 1.87 12.65
CA ALA A 286 14.80 0.94 12.02
C ALA A 286 13.82 1.57 11.00
N GLU A 287 13.62 2.87 11.08
CA GLU A 287 12.69 3.64 10.26
C GLU A 287 13.40 4.37 9.11
N TYR A 288 14.74 4.32 9.07
CA TYR A 288 15.52 4.70 7.89
C TYR A 288 15.35 3.58 6.86
N GLY A 289 14.51 3.73 5.89
CA GLY A 289 14.15 2.70 4.93
C GLY A 289 14.52 3.01 3.53
#